data_f206ed87c5ea4a705f45b6a4a3ee3f8f
#
_entry.id   f206ed87c5ea4a705f45b6a4a3ee3f8f
#
_cell.length_a   1.000
_cell.length_b   1.000
_cell.length_c   1.000
_cell.angle_alpha   90.00
_cell.angle_beta   90.00
_cell.angle_gamma   90.00
#
_symmetry.space_group_name_H-M   'P 1'
#
loop_
_entity.id
_entity.type
_entity.pdbx_description
1 polymer ?
#
loop_
_entity_poly.entity_id
_entity_poly.type
_entity_poly.pdbx_seq_one_letter_code
_entity_poly.pdbx_strand_id
1 'polypeptide(L)'
;HCSSGPYKMALDADLYDAQKNPGAERFAQAYALMLKRLSKNTKQDVLHPDMVKSNLFRRLNKQRATYSLGNGVVFADDGVDKGKLGQNFDEQIQKAGYFALIHGESFGFWNNDHLVIFKLTEFAPLYDEKTGLLQAGVRFWRLNPDTDMHYILYELDGFTEYTESKIGNVMQETTPKQAYKSVTVTTPGGGLESVEG
;
A
#
# COMPACT_ATOMS: atom_id res chain seq x y z
N HIS A 1 -10.10 -14.32 6.40
CA HIS A 1 -11.40 -13.68 6.68
C HIS A 1 -11.30 -12.15 6.65
N CYS A 2 -11.08 -11.57 5.46
CA CYS A 2 -11.04 -10.11 5.27
C CYS A 2 -12.41 -9.56 4.82
N SER A 3 -13.49 -10.01 5.45
CA SER A 3 -14.85 -9.63 5.03
C SER A 3 -15.43 -8.40 5.73
N SER A 4 -14.71 -7.84 6.70
CA SER A 4 -15.19 -6.69 7.47
C SER A 4 -14.03 -5.82 7.95
N GLY A 5 -14.28 -4.53 8.17
CA GLY A 5 -13.32 -3.59 8.69
C GLY A 5 -12.53 -2.81 7.62
N PRO A 6 -11.37 -2.23 7.99
CA PRO A 6 -10.60 -1.29 7.15
C PRO A 6 -10.20 -1.86 5.79
N TYR A 7 -9.85 -3.15 5.74
CA TYR A 7 -9.46 -3.81 4.51
C TYR A 7 -10.58 -3.85 3.47
N LYS A 8 -11.81 -4.14 3.90
CA LYS A 8 -12.98 -4.11 3.01
C LYS A 8 -13.25 -2.71 2.49
N MET A 9 -13.15 -1.70 3.35
CA MET A 9 -13.30 -0.30 2.94
C MET A 9 -12.22 0.10 1.92
N ALA A 10 -10.99 -0.36 2.12
CA ALA A 10 -9.90 -0.12 1.17
C ALA A 10 -10.14 -0.79 -0.18
N LEU A 11 -10.66 -2.02 -0.21
CA LEU A 11 -11.05 -2.69 -1.46
C LEU A 11 -12.18 -1.95 -2.18
N ASP A 12 -13.18 -1.48 -1.43
CA ASP A 12 -14.26 -0.68 -2.01
C ASP A 12 -13.74 0.64 -2.57
N ALA A 13 -12.80 1.29 -1.87
CA ALA A 13 -12.15 2.51 -2.35
C ALA A 13 -11.32 2.27 -3.63
N ASP A 14 -10.60 1.15 -3.71
CA ASP A 14 -9.89 0.74 -4.93
C ASP A 14 -10.85 0.52 -6.11
N LEU A 15 -12.05 -0.03 -5.87
CA LEU A 15 -13.06 -0.17 -6.90
C LEU A 15 -13.54 1.19 -7.43
N TYR A 16 -13.74 2.16 -6.55
CA TYR A 16 -14.07 3.52 -6.96
C TYR A 16 -12.94 4.18 -7.75
N ASP A 17 -11.70 3.98 -7.34
CA ASP A 17 -10.54 4.51 -8.04
C ASP A 17 -10.32 3.86 -9.41
N ALA A 18 -10.60 2.56 -9.53
CA ALA A 18 -10.51 1.79 -10.77
C ALA A 18 -11.61 2.10 -11.79
N GLN A 19 -12.58 2.94 -11.48
CA GLN A 19 -13.71 3.25 -12.36
C GLN A 19 -13.31 3.71 -13.77
N LYS A 20 -12.10 4.23 -13.93
CA LYS A 20 -11.54 4.62 -15.23
C LYS A 20 -11.30 3.43 -16.17
N ASN A 21 -11.09 2.23 -15.63
CA ASN A 21 -10.80 1.02 -16.39
C ASN A 21 -12.01 0.09 -16.37
N PRO A 22 -12.97 0.26 -17.29
CA PRO A 22 -14.21 -0.53 -17.32
C PRO A 22 -13.99 -2.02 -17.57
N GLY A 23 -12.79 -2.43 -18.00
CA GLY A 23 -12.43 -3.84 -18.19
C GLY A 23 -11.92 -4.54 -16.92
N ALA A 24 -11.74 -3.83 -15.80
CA ALA A 24 -11.37 -4.46 -14.56
C ALA A 24 -12.56 -5.28 -14.02
N GLU A 25 -12.37 -6.58 -13.88
CA GLU A 25 -13.42 -7.53 -13.51
C GLU A 25 -14.13 -7.16 -12.19
N ARG A 26 -13.37 -6.72 -11.19
CA ARG A 26 -13.92 -6.25 -9.91
C ARG A 26 -14.80 -5.01 -10.06
N PHE A 27 -14.39 -4.09 -10.91
CA PHE A 27 -15.19 -2.91 -11.20
C PHE A 27 -16.48 -3.27 -11.91
N ALA A 28 -16.42 -4.14 -12.92
CA ALA A 28 -17.60 -4.60 -13.64
C ALA A 28 -18.62 -5.26 -12.71
N GLN A 29 -18.17 -6.09 -11.76
CA GLN A 29 -19.03 -6.73 -10.75
C GLN A 29 -19.66 -5.70 -9.79
N ALA A 30 -18.86 -4.78 -9.23
CA ALA A 30 -19.35 -3.74 -8.32
C ALA A 30 -20.32 -2.80 -9.03
N TYR A 31 -20.01 -2.43 -10.26
CA TYR A 31 -20.87 -1.59 -11.08
C TYR A 31 -22.20 -2.28 -11.41
N ALA A 32 -22.17 -3.56 -11.79
CA ALA A 32 -23.37 -4.35 -12.05
C ALA A 32 -24.27 -4.46 -10.79
N LEU A 33 -23.68 -4.65 -9.61
CA LEU A 33 -24.41 -4.67 -8.34
C LEU A 33 -25.03 -3.29 -8.01
N MET A 34 -24.31 -2.22 -8.23
CA MET A 34 -24.81 -0.86 -8.05
C MET A 34 -26.00 -0.59 -8.98
N LEU A 35 -25.87 -0.92 -10.26
CA LEU A 35 -26.94 -0.77 -11.25
C LEU A 35 -28.16 -1.59 -10.88
N LYS A 36 -27.98 -2.83 -10.42
CA LYS A 36 -29.07 -3.70 -9.94
C LYS A 36 -29.80 -3.13 -8.72
N ARG A 37 -29.09 -2.44 -7.83
CA ARG A 37 -29.70 -1.74 -6.69
C ARG A 37 -30.47 -0.51 -7.11
N LEU A 38 -29.94 0.28 -8.03
CA LEU A 38 -30.62 1.46 -8.59
C LEU A 38 -31.88 1.08 -9.36
N SER A 39 -31.81 0.04 -10.19
CA SER A 39 -32.97 -0.44 -10.97
C SER A 39 -34.11 -0.99 -10.12
N LYS A 40 -33.81 -1.50 -8.90
CA LYS A 40 -34.87 -1.93 -7.96
C LYS A 40 -35.61 -0.76 -7.31
N ASN A 41 -34.99 0.40 -7.21
CA ASN A 41 -35.56 1.58 -6.56
C ASN A 41 -36.26 2.54 -7.54
N THR A 42 -36.03 2.39 -8.83
CA THR A 42 -36.66 3.19 -9.86
C THR A 42 -37.45 2.30 -10.80
N LYS A 43 -38.75 2.55 -10.90
CA LYS A 43 -39.66 1.88 -11.86
C LYS A 43 -39.36 2.21 -13.34
N GLN A 44 -38.28 2.94 -13.58
CA GLN A 44 -37.82 3.28 -14.92
C GLN A 44 -36.47 2.60 -15.21
N ASP A 45 -36.35 2.00 -16.38
CA ASP A 45 -35.07 1.56 -16.97
C ASP A 45 -34.15 2.77 -17.16
N VAL A 46 -33.43 3.15 -16.12
CA VAL A 46 -32.51 4.31 -16.12
C VAL A 46 -31.14 3.92 -16.70
N LEU A 47 -31.02 2.73 -17.27
CA LEU A 47 -29.80 2.27 -17.90
C LEU A 47 -29.75 2.66 -19.37
N HIS A 48 -29.56 3.97 -19.61
CA HIS A 48 -29.16 4.40 -20.92
C HIS A 48 -27.76 3.87 -21.24
N PRO A 49 -27.57 3.24 -22.42
CA PRO A 49 -26.24 2.78 -22.87
C PRO A 49 -25.22 3.93 -23.00
N ASP A 50 -25.71 5.17 -23.05
CA ASP A 50 -24.89 6.38 -23.20
C ASP A 50 -24.50 7.06 -21.89
N MET A 51 -24.64 6.40 -20.73
CA MET A 51 -24.16 6.97 -19.47
C MET A 51 -22.66 7.17 -19.50
N VAL A 52 -22.24 8.42 -19.60
CA VAL A 52 -20.82 8.81 -19.49
C VAL A 52 -20.32 8.52 -18.08
N LYS A 53 -19.43 7.56 -17.97
CA LYS A 53 -18.77 7.23 -16.72
C LYS A 53 -17.75 8.32 -16.40
N SER A 54 -18.00 9.12 -15.36
CA SER A 54 -17.01 10.08 -14.86
C SER A 54 -16.28 9.47 -13.67
N ASN A 55 -14.96 9.38 -13.74
CA ASN A 55 -14.13 8.96 -12.62
C ASN A 55 -13.85 10.16 -11.70
N LEU A 56 -14.91 10.74 -11.13
CA LEU A 56 -14.82 11.96 -10.33
C LEU A 56 -14.00 11.72 -9.05
N PHE A 57 -14.19 10.59 -8.38
CA PHE A 57 -13.47 10.23 -7.17
C PHE A 57 -11.95 10.23 -7.40
N ARG A 58 -11.48 9.51 -8.42
CA ARG A 58 -10.05 9.47 -8.77
C ARG A 58 -9.52 10.86 -9.15
N ARG A 59 -10.27 11.60 -9.95
CA ARG A 59 -9.84 12.95 -10.38
C ARG A 59 -9.68 13.90 -9.23
N LEU A 60 -10.64 13.93 -8.29
CA LEU A 60 -10.57 14.80 -7.12
C LEU A 60 -9.42 14.41 -6.17
N ASN A 61 -9.27 13.11 -5.88
CA ASN A 61 -8.18 12.67 -5.02
C ASN A 61 -6.80 12.91 -5.64
N LYS A 62 -6.65 12.66 -6.94
CA LYS A 62 -5.41 12.98 -7.65
C LYS A 62 -5.12 14.49 -7.63
N GLN A 63 -6.14 15.31 -7.87
CA GLN A 63 -6.00 16.77 -7.83
C GLN A 63 -5.60 17.25 -6.44
N ARG A 64 -6.20 16.72 -5.36
CA ARG A 64 -5.84 17.06 -3.97
C ARG A 64 -4.40 16.66 -3.66
N ALA A 65 -4.00 15.42 -3.99
CA ALA A 65 -2.63 14.95 -3.76
C ALA A 65 -1.62 15.80 -4.53
N THR A 66 -1.90 16.14 -5.79
CA THR A 66 -1.03 16.98 -6.61
C THR A 66 -0.98 18.42 -6.07
N TYR A 67 -2.09 18.99 -5.63
CA TYR A 67 -2.12 20.35 -5.08
C TYR A 67 -1.30 20.45 -3.77
N SER A 68 -1.44 19.45 -2.91
CA SER A 68 -0.77 19.48 -1.59
C SER A 68 0.71 19.06 -1.64
N LEU A 69 1.08 18.13 -2.53
CA LEU A 69 2.38 17.47 -2.52
C LEU A 69 3.12 17.55 -3.88
N GLY A 70 2.50 18.13 -4.90
CA GLY A 70 3.05 18.15 -6.27
C GLY A 70 4.29 19.02 -6.43
N ASN A 71 4.51 19.97 -5.53
CA ASN A 71 5.73 20.79 -5.50
C ASN A 71 6.90 20.13 -4.77
N GLY A 72 6.68 18.90 -4.29
CA GLY A 72 7.66 18.16 -3.50
C GLY A 72 7.71 18.61 -2.03
N VAL A 73 8.56 17.93 -1.27
CA VAL A 73 8.80 18.21 0.15
C VAL A 73 9.96 19.19 0.29
N VAL A 74 9.76 20.22 1.09
CA VAL A 74 10.81 21.16 1.50
C VAL A 74 11.10 20.92 2.96
N PHE A 75 12.36 20.66 3.29
CA PHE A 75 12.80 20.53 4.67
C PHE A 75 13.14 21.91 5.23
N ALA A 76 12.78 22.13 6.48
CA ALA A 76 13.09 23.39 7.17
C ALA A 76 14.58 23.51 7.50
N ASP A 77 15.31 22.40 7.56
CA ASP A 77 16.74 22.34 7.82
C ASP A 77 17.50 22.22 6.49
N ASP A 78 18.33 23.21 6.21
CA ASP A 78 19.19 23.26 5.01
C ASP A 78 20.26 22.15 4.99
N GLY A 79 20.47 21.45 6.11
CA GLY A 79 21.39 20.31 6.21
C GLY A 79 20.87 19.01 5.58
N VAL A 80 19.60 18.93 5.22
CA VAL A 80 19.01 17.74 4.62
C VAL A 80 19.30 17.70 3.11
N ASP A 81 20.21 16.81 2.71
CA ASP A 81 20.48 16.53 1.31
C ASP A 81 19.39 15.65 0.71
N LYS A 82 18.45 16.25 0.02
CA LYS A 82 17.33 15.57 -0.62
C LYS A 82 17.79 14.53 -1.67
N GLY A 83 18.97 14.73 -2.27
CA GLY A 83 19.53 13.78 -3.21
C GLY A 83 19.81 12.39 -2.60
N LYS A 84 20.04 12.34 -1.29
CA LYS A 84 20.23 11.08 -0.53
C LYS A 84 18.93 10.32 -0.26
N LEU A 85 17.78 10.94 -0.48
CA LEU A 85 16.46 10.33 -0.28
C LEU A 85 15.95 9.56 -1.51
N GLY A 86 16.79 9.42 -2.54
CA GLY A 86 16.45 8.74 -3.79
C GLY A 86 15.79 9.66 -4.82
N GLN A 87 15.97 9.33 -6.09
CA GLN A 87 15.52 10.17 -7.22
C GLN A 87 14.00 10.41 -7.24
N ASN A 88 13.21 9.46 -6.74
CA ASN A 88 11.74 9.48 -6.82
C ASN A 88 11.07 9.80 -5.47
N PHE A 89 11.80 10.39 -4.51
CA PHE A 89 11.28 10.63 -3.17
C PHE A 89 9.97 11.43 -3.18
N ASP A 90 9.92 12.54 -3.91
CA ASP A 90 8.73 13.39 -4.00
C ASP A 90 7.54 12.67 -4.64
N GLU A 91 7.79 11.87 -5.66
CA GLU A 91 6.75 11.04 -6.29
C GLU A 91 6.20 10.00 -5.33
N GLN A 92 7.06 9.37 -4.51
CA GLN A 92 6.64 8.41 -3.50
C GLN A 92 5.82 9.09 -2.40
N ILE A 93 6.21 10.28 -1.95
CA ILE A 93 5.42 11.06 -0.99
C ILE A 93 4.06 11.46 -1.57
N GLN A 94 4.02 11.89 -2.82
CA GLN A 94 2.76 12.19 -3.50
C GLN A 94 1.87 10.94 -3.64
N LYS A 95 2.47 9.79 -3.93
CA LYS A 95 1.79 8.49 -3.98
C LYS A 95 1.25 8.08 -2.61
N ALA A 96 2.03 8.30 -1.53
CA ALA A 96 1.57 8.07 -0.17
C ALA A 96 0.34 8.93 0.16
N GLY A 97 0.40 10.24 -0.12
CA GLY A 97 -0.74 11.13 0.07
C GLY A 97 -1.96 10.71 -0.74
N TYR A 98 -1.77 10.29 -1.98
CA TYR A 98 -2.85 9.80 -2.82
C TYR A 98 -3.51 8.53 -2.25
N PHE A 99 -2.73 7.55 -1.81
CA PHE A 99 -3.28 6.34 -1.19
C PHE A 99 -3.94 6.63 0.16
N ALA A 100 -3.38 7.53 0.96
CA ALA A 100 -4.02 7.94 2.20
C ALA A 100 -5.38 8.63 1.96
N LEU A 101 -5.52 9.41 0.89
CA LEU A 101 -6.81 10.01 0.49
C LEU A 101 -7.84 8.97 0.05
N ILE A 102 -7.40 7.85 -0.53
CA ILE A 102 -8.30 6.78 -0.99
C ILE A 102 -8.67 5.83 0.15
N HIS A 103 -7.69 5.41 0.96
CA HIS A 103 -7.86 4.33 1.94
C HIS A 103 -7.96 4.81 3.39
N GLY A 104 -7.71 6.11 3.65
CA GLY A 104 -7.59 6.68 4.98
C GLY A 104 -6.16 6.69 5.51
N GLU A 105 -5.34 5.71 5.09
CA GLU A 105 -3.94 5.58 5.48
C GLU A 105 -3.11 4.94 4.36
N SER A 106 -1.81 5.12 4.43
CA SER A 106 -0.81 4.48 3.58
C SER A 106 0.46 4.24 4.38
N PHE A 107 1.29 3.30 3.94
CA PHE A 107 2.48 2.90 4.67
C PHE A 107 3.71 3.13 3.82
N GLY A 108 4.78 3.61 4.45
CA GLY A 108 6.08 3.81 3.82
C GLY A 108 7.13 2.93 4.45
N PHE A 109 7.93 2.28 3.63
CA PHE A 109 9.09 1.51 4.03
C PHE A 109 10.33 2.10 3.38
N TRP A 110 11.34 2.41 4.18
CA TRP A 110 12.62 2.88 3.69
C TRP A 110 13.51 1.69 3.31
N ASN A 111 13.74 1.52 2.01
CA ASN A 111 14.54 0.42 1.48
C ASN A 111 15.96 0.91 1.15
N ASN A 112 16.78 1.12 2.18
CA ASN A 112 18.16 1.57 2.12
C ASN A 112 18.39 2.92 1.41
N ASP A 113 17.97 3.06 0.17
CA ASP A 113 18.25 4.19 -0.73
C ASP A 113 16.98 4.86 -1.30
N HIS A 114 15.82 4.27 -1.08
CA HIS A 114 14.56 4.82 -1.60
C HIS A 114 13.36 4.46 -0.73
N LEU A 115 12.32 5.26 -0.85
CA LEU A 115 11.04 5.05 -0.16
C LEU A 115 10.13 4.17 -1.02
N VAL A 116 9.56 3.13 -0.42
CA VAL A 116 8.54 2.26 -1.03
C VAL A 116 7.22 2.49 -0.33
N ILE A 117 6.15 2.74 -1.09
CA ILE A 117 4.83 3.01 -0.54
C ILE A 117 3.89 1.83 -0.78
N PHE A 118 3.25 1.40 0.30
CA PHE A 118 2.23 0.36 0.31
C PHE A 118 0.85 0.97 0.57
N LYS A 119 -0.13 0.49 -0.13
CA LYS A 119 -1.53 0.79 0.16
C LYS A 119 -2.11 -0.25 1.13
N LEU A 120 -3.19 0.11 1.80
CA LEU A 120 -3.84 -0.75 2.80
C LEU A 120 -4.33 -2.09 2.23
N THR A 121 -4.54 -2.21 0.92
CA THR A 121 -4.91 -3.47 0.26
C THR A 121 -3.74 -4.41 0.00
N GLU A 122 -2.51 -3.98 0.28
CA GLU A 122 -1.27 -4.75 0.10
C GLU A 122 -0.48 -4.89 1.41
N PHE A 123 -0.97 -4.29 2.49
CA PHE A 123 -0.26 -4.24 3.76
C PHE A 123 -1.23 -4.36 4.94
N ALA A 124 -0.93 -5.23 5.87
CA ALA A 124 -1.66 -5.40 7.12
C ALA A 124 -0.79 -4.93 8.30
N PRO A 125 -1.07 -3.75 8.87
CA PRO A 125 -0.33 -3.24 10.01
C PRO A 125 -0.68 -3.96 11.30
N LEU A 126 0.28 -4.09 12.19
CA LEU A 126 0.12 -4.55 13.56
C LEU A 126 0.53 -3.42 14.51
N TYR A 127 -0.45 -2.89 15.23
CA TYR A 127 -0.25 -1.84 16.22
C TYR A 127 -0.20 -2.41 17.63
N ASP A 128 0.62 -1.80 18.47
CA ASP A 128 0.59 -2.05 19.91
C ASP A 128 -0.72 -1.52 20.51
N GLU A 129 -1.44 -2.36 21.23
CA GLU A 129 -2.73 -2.02 21.82
C GLU A 129 -2.65 -0.90 22.88
N LYS A 130 -1.48 -0.71 23.52
CA LYS A 130 -1.30 0.27 24.60
C LYS A 130 -0.82 1.61 24.09
N THR A 131 0.12 1.58 23.15
CA THR A 131 0.77 2.80 22.64
C THR A 131 0.17 3.30 21.34
N GLY A 132 -0.53 2.45 20.60
CA GLY A 132 -1.04 2.74 19.25
C GLY A 132 0.07 2.87 18.20
N LEU A 133 1.32 2.51 18.53
CA LEU A 133 2.43 2.58 17.59
C LEU A 133 2.50 1.32 16.72
N LEU A 134 2.92 1.50 15.48
CA LEU A 134 3.16 0.41 14.55
C LEU A 134 4.36 -0.43 15.04
N GLN A 135 4.12 -1.70 15.32
CA GLN A 135 5.16 -2.64 15.79
C GLN A 135 5.67 -3.55 14.69
N ALA A 136 4.78 -3.99 13.83
CA ALA A 136 5.10 -4.87 12.72
C ALA A 136 4.11 -4.66 11.59
N GLY A 137 4.37 -5.27 10.45
CA GLY A 137 3.40 -5.27 9.37
C GLY A 137 3.69 -6.35 8.36
N VAL A 138 2.64 -6.86 7.74
CA VAL A 138 2.76 -7.89 6.71
C VAL A 138 2.39 -7.28 5.37
N ARG A 139 3.34 -7.22 4.46
CA ARG A 139 3.09 -6.99 3.05
C ARG A 139 2.69 -8.28 2.39
N PHE A 140 1.67 -8.25 1.54
CA PHE A 140 1.24 -9.42 0.79
C PHE A 140 0.87 -9.05 -0.64
N TRP A 141 1.28 -9.89 -1.59
CA TRP A 141 0.96 -9.68 -3.00
C TRP A 141 0.96 -10.99 -3.77
N ARG A 142 0.35 -10.94 -4.93
CA ARG A 142 0.30 -12.02 -5.89
C ARG A 142 0.48 -11.43 -7.29
N LEU A 143 1.33 -12.03 -8.09
CA LEU A 143 1.57 -11.57 -9.46
C LEU A 143 0.37 -11.85 -10.36
N ASN A 144 -0.18 -13.05 -10.26
CA ASN A 144 -1.34 -13.49 -11.01
C ASN A 144 -2.27 -14.30 -10.11
N PRO A 145 -3.57 -14.43 -10.45
CA PRO A 145 -4.51 -15.26 -9.68
C PRO A 145 -4.09 -16.72 -9.54
N ASP A 146 -3.24 -17.20 -10.43
CA ASP A 146 -2.78 -18.58 -10.50
C ASP A 146 -1.40 -18.83 -9.88
N THR A 147 -0.71 -17.78 -9.44
CA THR A 147 0.59 -17.89 -8.76
C THR A 147 0.43 -17.97 -7.24
N ASP A 148 1.50 -18.40 -6.59
CA ASP A 148 1.61 -18.42 -5.14
C ASP A 148 1.49 -17.02 -4.55
N MET A 149 1.05 -16.94 -3.29
CA MET A 149 0.97 -15.70 -2.55
C MET A 149 2.29 -15.45 -1.83
N HIS A 150 2.82 -14.26 -1.96
CA HIS A 150 4.04 -13.83 -1.28
C HIS A 150 3.70 -12.95 -0.09
N TYR A 151 4.43 -13.14 1.01
CA TYR A 151 4.31 -12.34 2.22
C TYR A 151 5.70 -11.90 2.68
N ILE A 152 5.80 -10.66 3.16
CA ILE A 152 6.96 -10.19 3.91
C ILE A 152 6.45 -9.66 5.24
N LEU A 153 6.92 -10.28 6.31
CA LEU A 153 6.75 -9.77 7.67
C LEU A 153 7.87 -8.78 7.96
N TYR A 154 7.50 -7.52 8.16
CA TYR A 154 8.39 -6.47 8.63
C TYR A 154 8.24 -6.33 10.14
N GLU A 155 9.31 -6.47 10.86
CA GLU A 155 9.42 -6.23 12.31
C GLU A 155 10.36 -5.06 12.56
N LEU A 156 10.53 -4.62 13.80
CA LEU A 156 11.39 -3.47 14.10
C LEU A 156 12.88 -3.74 13.84
N ASP A 157 13.29 -5.00 13.92
CA ASP A 157 14.68 -5.46 13.86
C ASP A 157 15.02 -6.26 12.59
N GLY A 158 14.07 -6.42 11.67
CA GLY A 158 14.30 -7.14 10.43
C GLY A 158 13.04 -7.57 9.70
N PHE A 159 13.22 -8.37 8.67
CA PHE A 159 12.13 -8.91 7.88
C PHE A 159 12.30 -10.40 7.60
N THR A 160 11.19 -11.09 7.41
CA THR A 160 11.12 -12.51 7.05
C THR A 160 10.20 -12.69 5.84
N GLU A 161 10.60 -13.50 4.88
CA GLU A 161 9.80 -13.75 3.68
C GLU A 161 9.14 -15.13 3.75
N TYR A 162 7.87 -15.16 3.33
CA TYR A 162 7.08 -16.38 3.25
C TYR A 162 6.41 -16.50 1.89
N THR A 163 6.19 -17.73 1.46
CA THR A 163 5.39 -18.04 0.27
C THR A 163 4.31 -19.04 0.65
N GLU A 164 3.09 -18.77 0.27
CA GLU A 164 1.96 -19.70 0.42
C GLU A 164 1.65 -20.34 -0.91
N SER A 165 1.87 -21.65 -0.98
CA SER A 165 1.55 -22.41 -2.18
C SER A 165 0.03 -22.45 -2.41
N LYS A 166 -0.38 -22.18 -3.63
CA LYS A 166 -1.78 -22.32 -4.06
C LYS A 166 -2.28 -23.76 -3.90
N ILE A 167 -1.39 -24.74 -4.04
CA ILE A 167 -1.70 -26.17 -3.89
C ILE A 167 -1.46 -26.54 -2.43
N GLY A 168 -2.55 -26.72 -1.69
CA GLY A 168 -2.50 -27.15 -0.29
C GLY A 168 -2.50 -26.03 0.75
N ASN A 169 -2.42 -24.75 0.36
CA ASN A 169 -2.38 -23.58 1.26
C ASN A 169 -1.31 -23.72 2.35
N VAL A 170 -0.14 -24.25 1.97
CA VAL A 170 0.98 -24.42 2.89
C VAL A 170 1.85 -23.18 2.84
N MET A 171 2.01 -22.53 3.98
CA MET A 171 2.94 -21.41 4.15
C MET A 171 4.34 -21.96 4.44
N GLN A 172 5.31 -21.51 3.68
CA GLN A 172 6.72 -21.86 3.82
C GLN A 172 7.54 -20.60 3.98
N GLU A 173 8.48 -20.63 4.92
CA GLU A 173 9.51 -19.62 5.03
C GLU A 173 10.47 -19.74 3.86
N THR A 174 10.57 -18.69 3.06
CA THR A 174 11.43 -18.66 1.87
C THR A 174 12.77 -18.04 2.20
N THR A 175 12.77 -17.00 3.00
CA THR A 175 13.97 -16.32 3.48
C THR A 175 13.88 -16.18 5.00
N PRO A 176 14.84 -16.72 5.77
CA PRO A 176 14.88 -16.54 7.21
C PRO A 176 15.05 -15.07 7.57
N LYS A 177 14.75 -14.72 8.83
CA LYS A 177 14.81 -13.34 9.31
C LYS A 177 16.16 -12.69 8.98
N GLN A 178 16.10 -11.56 8.30
CA GLN A 178 17.24 -10.74 7.94
C GLN A 178 17.11 -9.36 8.59
N ALA A 179 18.21 -8.88 9.16
CA ALA A 179 18.30 -7.52 9.68
C ALA A 179 18.26 -6.48 8.54
N TYR A 180 17.70 -5.30 8.81
CA TYR A 180 17.62 -4.23 7.80
C TYR A 180 18.98 -3.69 7.43
N LYS A 181 19.90 -3.60 8.38
CA LYS A 181 21.23 -3.06 8.17
C LYS A 181 22.21 -3.63 9.21
N SER A 182 23.33 -4.15 8.73
CA SER A 182 24.50 -4.37 9.58
C SER A 182 25.49 -3.22 9.41
N VAL A 183 25.84 -2.55 10.50
CA VAL A 183 26.86 -1.51 10.49
C VAL A 183 28.09 -2.02 11.24
N THR A 184 29.23 -2.04 10.57
CA THR A 184 30.49 -2.35 11.21
C THR A 184 31.00 -1.11 11.95
N VAL A 185 31.04 -1.20 13.27
CA VAL A 185 31.53 -0.12 14.15
C VAL A 185 32.91 -0.49 14.64
N THR A 186 33.84 0.46 14.56
CA THR A 186 35.17 0.28 15.16
C THR A 186 35.05 0.55 16.66
N THR A 187 35.31 -0.48 17.47
CA THR A 187 35.34 -0.34 18.92
C THR A 187 36.53 0.49 19.38
N PRO A 188 36.47 1.14 20.56
CA PRO A 188 37.59 1.92 21.12
C PRO A 188 38.89 1.14 21.28
N GLY A 189 38.86 -0.18 21.21
CA GLY A 189 40.02 -1.09 21.23
C GLY A 189 40.56 -1.48 19.86
N GLY A 190 40.06 -0.86 18.75
CA GLY A 190 40.49 -1.15 17.39
C GLY A 190 39.89 -2.43 16.77
N GLY A 191 38.95 -3.09 17.47
CA GLY A 191 38.18 -4.21 16.92
C GLY A 191 37.06 -3.73 16.00
N LEU A 192 36.64 -4.60 15.07
CA LEU A 192 35.45 -4.37 14.23
C LEU A 192 34.29 -5.19 14.82
N GLU A 193 33.22 -4.55 15.20
CA GLU A 193 32.01 -5.19 15.69
C GLU A 193 30.85 -4.88 14.71
N SER A 194 30.14 -5.92 14.32
CA SER A 194 28.94 -5.77 13.47
C SER A 194 27.73 -5.57 14.38
N VAL A 195 27.10 -4.43 14.29
CA VAL A 195 25.85 -4.12 14.98
C VAL A 195 24.71 -4.24 13.96
N GLU A 196 23.79 -5.17 14.25
CA GLU A 196 22.56 -5.36 13.47
C GLU A 196 21.46 -4.50 14.07
N GLY A 197 20.75 -3.74 13.22
CA GLY A 197 19.64 -2.87 13.59
C GLY A 197 18.51 -2.90 12.60
#